data_c5ef45810e445c60fa9ba3908ff25b28
#
_entry.id   c5ef45810e445c60fa9ba3908ff25b28
#
_cell.length_a   1.000
_cell.length_b   1.000
_cell.length_c   1.000
_cell.angle_alpha   90.00
_cell.angle_beta   90.00
_cell.angle_gamma   90.00
#
_symmetry.space_group_name_H-M   'P 1'
#
loop_
_entity.id
_entity.type
_entity.pdbx_description
1 polymer ?
#
loop_
_entity_poly.entity_id
_entity_poly.type
_entity_poly.pdbx_seq_one_letter_code
_entity_poly.pdbx_strand_id
1 'polypeptide(L)'
;METTKKVTVETTIQAPVEKVWEFWTEPTHIKKWNSASDDWHTPIAENDLRVGGEFRSRMEAKDGSFGFDFGGIYDEVKNYEVIAYTLGDGRKVKITFKGKEDTTEVIETFDAEETNPVEFQQQGWQAILDNFKKYAETNI
;
A
#
# COMPACT_ATOMS: atom_id res chain seq x y z
N MET A 1 -8.92 -7.84 -27.39
CA MET A 1 -8.00 -8.13 -26.30
C MET A 1 -7.89 -6.92 -25.37
N GLU A 2 -8.10 -7.15 -24.14
CA GLU A 2 -8.05 -6.08 -23.16
C GLU A 2 -6.65 -5.87 -22.64
N THR A 3 -6.24 -4.61 -22.57
CA THR A 3 -4.92 -4.26 -22.06
C THR A 3 -5.09 -3.54 -20.75
N THR A 4 -4.67 -4.16 -19.66
CA THR A 4 -4.69 -3.52 -18.35
C THR A 4 -3.62 -2.44 -18.31
N LYS A 5 -4.01 -1.22 -17.94
CA LYS A 5 -3.06 -0.13 -17.75
C LYS A 5 -2.37 -0.28 -16.40
N LYS A 6 -1.05 -0.15 -16.40
CA LYS A 6 -0.28 -0.15 -15.16
C LYS A 6 0.07 1.27 -14.77
N VAL A 7 -0.06 1.55 -13.47
CA VAL A 7 0.22 2.86 -12.91
C VAL A 7 1.30 2.71 -11.86
N THR A 8 2.27 3.62 -11.85
CA THR A 8 3.37 3.59 -10.88
C THR A 8 3.35 4.83 -10.02
N VAL A 9 3.46 4.63 -8.71
CA VAL A 9 3.68 5.71 -7.75
C VAL A 9 4.95 5.38 -6.98
N GLU A 10 5.67 6.40 -6.53
CA GLU A 10 6.95 6.17 -5.86
C GLU A 10 7.31 7.30 -4.91
N THR A 11 8.19 6.98 -3.96
CA THR A 11 8.72 7.97 -3.02
C THR A 11 10.03 7.47 -2.44
N THR A 12 10.81 8.39 -1.89
CA THR A 12 12.02 8.05 -1.14
C THR A 12 11.76 8.42 0.32
N ILE A 13 11.99 7.45 1.20
CA ILE A 13 11.72 7.61 2.64
C ILE A 13 13.04 7.72 3.38
N GLN A 14 13.16 8.71 4.26
CA GLN A 14 14.35 8.95 5.06
C GLN A 14 14.35 8.04 6.29
N ALA A 15 14.37 6.72 6.03
CA ALA A 15 14.39 5.69 7.06
C ALA A 15 15.01 4.42 6.48
N PRO A 16 15.70 3.61 7.30
CA PRO A 16 16.29 2.36 6.81
C PRO A 16 15.22 1.34 6.41
N VAL A 17 15.57 0.47 5.47
CA VAL A 17 14.61 -0.47 4.89
C VAL A 17 13.96 -1.39 5.92
N GLU A 18 14.67 -1.76 6.98
CA GLU A 18 14.13 -2.61 8.05
C GLU A 18 12.95 -1.93 8.74
N LYS A 19 13.06 -0.61 8.97
CA LYS A 19 11.97 0.16 9.57
C LYS A 19 10.82 0.37 8.60
N VAL A 20 11.14 0.68 7.34
CA VAL A 20 10.12 0.87 6.30
C VAL A 20 9.30 -0.41 6.13
N TRP A 21 9.98 -1.56 6.09
CA TRP A 21 9.33 -2.86 5.98
C TRP A 21 8.40 -3.13 7.16
N GLU A 22 8.87 -2.88 8.38
CA GLU A 22 8.08 -3.07 9.60
C GLU A 22 6.81 -2.22 9.55
N PHE A 23 6.94 -0.94 9.22
CA PHE A 23 5.79 -0.03 9.16
C PHE A 23 4.80 -0.42 8.07
N TRP A 24 5.28 -0.99 6.98
CA TRP A 24 4.42 -1.39 5.86
C TRP A 24 3.65 -2.69 6.18
N THR A 25 4.23 -3.59 6.94
CA THR A 25 3.71 -4.95 7.07
C THR A 25 2.99 -5.24 8.38
N GLU A 26 3.29 -4.51 9.46
CA GLU A 26 2.67 -4.75 10.75
C GLU A 26 1.29 -4.11 10.83
N PRO A 27 0.23 -4.88 11.18
CA PRO A 27 -1.14 -4.35 11.23
C PRO A 27 -1.30 -3.11 12.11
N THR A 28 -0.63 -3.06 13.26
CA THR A 28 -0.67 -1.89 14.14
C THR A 28 -0.20 -0.62 13.46
N HIS A 29 0.77 -0.72 12.58
CA HIS A 29 1.26 0.42 11.81
C HIS A 29 0.36 0.71 10.61
N ILE A 30 -0.07 -0.33 9.89
CA ILE A 30 -0.94 -0.19 8.72
C ILE A 30 -2.18 0.64 9.04
N LYS A 31 -2.77 0.40 10.20
CA LYS A 31 -3.97 1.12 10.65
C LYS A 31 -3.74 2.63 10.77
N LYS A 32 -2.51 3.07 10.92
CA LYS A 32 -2.18 4.47 11.16
C LYS A 32 -1.88 5.26 9.91
N TRP A 33 -1.44 4.62 8.83
CA TRP A 33 -1.07 5.36 7.62
C TRP A 33 -1.92 5.03 6.39
N ASN A 34 -2.70 3.96 6.41
CA ASN A 34 -3.38 3.48 5.22
C ASN A 34 -4.65 4.26 4.91
N SER A 35 -4.48 5.52 4.59
CA SER A 35 -5.58 6.40 4.19
C SER A 35 -5.03 7.52 3.32
N ALA A 36 -5.86 8.01 2.40
CA ALA A 36 -5.47 9.07 1.46
C ALA A 36 -5.65 10.47 2.05
N SER A 37 -6.47 10.61 3.09
CA SER A 37 -6.77 11.91 3.70
C SER A 37 -7.25 11.73 5.13
N ASP A 38 -7.32 12.85 5.87
CA ASP A 38 -7.66 12.83 7.30
C ASP A 38 -9.12 12.46 7.60
N ASP A 39 -10.00 12.52 6.61
CA ASP A 39 -11.41 12.12 6.79
C ASP A 39 -11.63 10.62 6.61
N TRP A 40 -10.58 9.87 6.33
CA TRP A 40 -10.63 8.42 6.23
C TRP A 40 -9.74 7.78 7.27
N HIS A 41 -10.05 6.54 7.63
CA HIS A 41 -9.20 5.76 8.55
C HIS A 41 -9.32 4.26 8.24
N THR A 42 -8.42 3.48 8.83
CA THR A 42 -8.40 2.03 8.68
C THR A 42 -8.55 1.41 10.07
N PRO A 43 -9.78 1.14 10.52
CA PRO A 43 -10.00 0.63 11.88
C PRO A 43 -9.57 -0.83 12.05
N ILE A 44 -9.52 -1.60 10.98
CA ILE A 44 -9.13 -3.02 11.05
C ILE A 44 -8.08 -3.29 9.97
N ALA A 45 -7.00 -3.97 10.37
CA ALA A 45 -5.98 -4.44 9.43
C ALA A 45 -5.55 -5.84 9.85
N GLU A 46 -5.52 -6.76 8.90
CA GLU A 46 -5.08 -8.14 9.10
C GLU A 46 -4.06 -8.47 8.03
N ASN A 47 -2.98 -9.16 8.38
CA ASN A 47 -1.91 -9.43 7.44
C ASN A 47 -1.23 -10.76 7.74
N ASP A 48 -1.32 -11.70 6.78
CA ASP A 48 -0.62 -12.96 6.82
C ASP A 48 0.47 -12.89 5.75
N LEU A 49 1.62 -12.35 6.11
CA LEU A 49 2.69 -11.98 5.17
C LEU A 49 3.51 -13.19 4.73
N ARG A 50 2.96 -13.92 3.76
CA ARG A 50 3.64 -15.07 3.14
C ARG A 50 2.97 -15.33 1.79
N VAL A 51 3.67 -16.01 0.89
CA VAL A 51 3.07 -16.41 -0.39
C VAL A 51 1.84 -17.28 -0.12
N GLY A 52 0.73 -16.93 -0.71
CA GLY A 52 -0.55 -17.60 -0.49
C GLY A 52 -1.32 -17.08 0.71
N GLY A 53 -0.70 -16.22 1.55
CA GLY A 53 -1.38 -15.61 2.67
C GLY A 53 -2.30 -14.49 2.24
N GLU A 54 -3.26 -14.13 3.09
CA GLU A 54 -4.23 -13.08 2.79
C GLU A 54 -4.00 -11.86 3.67
N PHE A 55 -4.31 -10.69 3.13
CA PHE A 55 -4.36 -9.47 3.92
C PHE A 55 -5.69 -8.78 3.70
N ARG A 56 -6.12 -8.01 4.69
CA ARG A 56 -7.36 -7.23 4.60
C ARG A 56 -7.24 -5.97 5.44
N SER A 57 -7.62 -4.84 4.83
CA SER A 57 -7.75 -3.57 5.54
C SER A 57 -9.16 -3.06 5.33
N ARG A 58 -9.85 -2.73 6.42
CA ARG A 58 -11.14 -2.07 6.34
C ARG A 58 -10.89 -0.57 6.29
N MET A 59 -11.29 0.06 5.20
CA MET A 59 -11.09 1.51 5.01
C MET A 59 -12.44 2.19 5.07
N GLU A 60 -12.57 3.19 5.96
CA GLU A 60 -13.86 3.85 6.21
C GLU A 60 -13.70 5.36 6.30
N ALA A 61 -14.72 6.07 5.81
CA ALA A 61 -14.84 7.49 6.09
C ALA A 61 -15.16 7.66 7.58
N LYS A 62 -14.50 8.61 8.22
CA LYS A 62 -14.68 8.83 9.67
C LYS A 62 -16.09 9.22 10.06
N ASP A 63 -16.85 9.82 9.13
CA ASP A 63 -18.25 10.18 9.37
C ASP A 63 -19.21 9.00 9.16
N GLY A 64 -18.70 7.83 8.79
CA GLY A 64 -19.52 6.63 8.58
C GLY A 64 -20.27 6.58 7.27
N SER A 65 -20.06 7.55 6.37
CA SER A 65 -20.82 7.64 5.13
C SER A 65 -20.48 6.56 4.11
N PHE A 66 -19.26 6.01 4.17
CA PHE A 66 -18.80 5.04 3.20
C PHE A 66 -17.67 4.19 3.78
N GLY A 67 -17.55 2.96 3.27
CA GLY A 67 -16.46 2.09 3.66
C GLY A 67 -16.34 0.91 2.71
N PHE A 68 -15.17 0.30 2.68
CA PHE A 68 -14.91 -0.89 1.85
C PHE A 68 -13.75 -1.70 2.43
N ASP A 69 -13.68 -2.96 2.03
CA ASP A 69 -12.55 -3.82 2.38
C ASP A 69 -11.55 -3.81 1.23
N PHE A 70 -10.29 -3.58 1.56
CA PHE A 70 -9.19 -3.66 0.60
C PHE A 70 -8.32 -4.85 0.99
N GLY A 71 -8.18 -5.83 0.10
CA GLY A 71 -7.41 -7.01 0.43
C GLY A 71 -7.10 -7.87 -0.77
N GLY A 72 -6.26 -8.87 -0.54
CA GLY A 72 -5.85 -9.77 -1.60
C GLY A 72 -5.01 -10.92 -1.07
N ILE A 73 -4.39 -11.63 -2.00
CA ILE A 73 -3.55 -12.80 -1.71
C ILE A 73 -2.14 -12.53 -2.22
N TYR A 74 -1.16 -12.78 -1.38
CA TYR A 74 0.24 -12.54 -1.74
C TYR A 74 0.74 -13.54 -2.77
N ASP A 75 1.35 -13.03 -3.82
CA ASP A 75 1.98 -13.81 -4.89
C ASP A 75 3.48 -13.93 -4.69
N GLU A 76 4.09 -12.90 -4.11
CA GLU A 76 5.53 -12.86 -3.88
C GLU A 76 5.83 -12.06 -2.61
N VAL A 77 6.69 -12.59 -1.76
CA VAL A 77 7.17 -11.88 -0.57
C VAL A 77 8.65 -12.16 -0.42
N LYS A 78 9.47 -11.13 -0.57
CA LYS A 78 10.92 -11.20 -0.33
C LYS A 78 11.27 -10.13 0.70
N ASN A 79 11.68 -10.54 1.86
CA ASN A 79 11.95 -9.64 2.99
C ASN A 79 12.84 -8.46 2.57
N TYR A 80 12.36 -7.25 2.82
CA TYR A 80 13.06 -6.00 2.56
C TYR A 80 13.26 -5.67 1.08
N GLU A 81 12.62 -6.42 0.18
CA GLU A 81 12.81 -6.23 -1.26
C GLU A 81 11.52 -6.10 -2.05
N VAL A 82 10.61 -7.07 -1.95
CA VAL A 82 9.42 -7.13 -2.81
C VAL A 82 8.21 -7.67 -2.08
N ILE A 83 7.06 -7.03 -2.34
CA ILE A 83 5.75 -7.57 -1.99
C ILE A 83 4.89 -7.47 -3.25
N ALA A 84 4.30 -8.58 -3.67
CA ALA A 84 3.37 -8.58 -4.80
C ALA A 84 2.12 -9.34 -4.40
N TYR A 85 0.95 -8.86 -4.85
CA TYR A 85 -0.31 -9.51 -4.51
C TYR A 85 -1.34 -9.31 -5.61
N THR A 86 -2.39 -10.13 -5.54
CA THR A 86 -3.54 -10.06 -6.44
C THR A 86 -4.77 -9.68 -5.61
N LEU A 87 -5.44 -8.62 -6.02
CA LEU A 87 -6.68 -8.17 -5.35
C LEU A 87 -7.85 -9.09 -5.71
N GLY A 88 -8.94 -8.98 -4.96
CA GLY A 88 -10.10 -9.84 -5.16
C GLY A 88 -10.71 -9.78 -6.55
N ASP A 89 -10.54 -8.68 -7.27
CA ASP A 89 -11.05 -8.52 -8.63
C ASP A 89 -10.03 -8.93 -9.72
N GLY A 90 -8.87 -9.46 -9.32
CA GLY A 90 -7.85 -9.92 -10.24
C GLY A 90 -6.76 -8.91 -10.58
N ARG A 91 -6.88 -7.67 -10.11
CA ARG A 91 -5.86 -6.66 -10.34
C ARG A 91 -4.60 -6.99 -9.54
N LYS A 92 -3.44 -6.74 -10.13
CA LYS A 92 -2.15 -7.05 -9.51
C LYS A 92 -1.43 -5.81 -9.04
N VAL A 93 -0.71 -5.93 -7.93
CA VAL A 93 0.07 -4.85 -7.33
C VAL A 93 1.45 -5.39 -6.99
N LYS A 94 2.48 -4.61 -7.26
CA LYS A 94 3.85 -4.96 -6.88
C LYS A 94 4.54 -3.76 -6.25
N ILE A 95 5.11 -3.98 -5.07
CA ILE A 95 5.84 -2.95 -4.34
C ILE A 95 7.29 -3.40 -4.21
N THR A 96 8.21 -2.54 -4.63
CA THR A 96 9.66 -2.80 -4.53
C THR A 96 10.27 -1.85 -3.51
N PHE A 97 11.10 -2.39 -2.64
CA PHE A 97 11.80 -1.64 -1.60
C PHE A 97 13.28 -1.69 -1.90
N LYS A 98 13.92 -0.53 -2.07
CA LYS A 98 15.36 -0.44 -2.34
C LYS A 98 16.03 0.34 -1.22
N GLY A 99 16.64 -0.37 -0.28
CA GLY A 99 17.33 0.24 0.84
C GLY A 99 18.72 0.73 0.44
N LYS A 100 19.07 1.93 0.91
CA LYS A 100 20.40 2.50 0.77
C LYS A 100 20.76 3.19 2.08
N GLU A 101 21.61 2.56 2.87
CA GLU A 101 22.01 3.11 4.17
C GLU A 101 20.77 3.52 4.99
N ASP A 102 20.54 4.82 5.16
CA ASP A 102 19.45 5.35 5.98
C ASP A 102 18.21 5.76 5.18
N THR A 103 18.15 5.43 3.89
CA THR A 103 17.00 5.76 3.05
C THR A 103 16.45 4.54 2.35
N THR A 104 15.19 4.61 1.95
CA THR A 104 14.54 3.53 1.21
C THR A 104 13.72 4.13 0.08
N GLU A 105 13.94 3.64 -1.14
CA GLU A 105 13.09 3.98 -2.27
C GLU A 105 11.97 2.95 -2.35
N VAL A 106 10.73 3.42 -2.38
CA VAL A 106 9.54 2.56 -2.50
C VAL A 106 8.88 2.85 -3.83
N ILE A 107 8.73 1.80 -4.64
CA ILE A 107 8.11 1.90 -5.96
C ILE A 107 6.92 0.93 -5.99
N GLU A 108 5.74 1.46 -6.25
CA GLU A 108 4.52 0.67 -6.26
C GLU A 108 3.85 0.76 -7.63
N THR A 109 3.66 -0.39 -8.28
CA THR A 109 3.00 -0.47 -9.58
C THR A 109 1.72 -1.29 -9.42
N PHE A 110 0.62 -0.75 -9.90
CA PHE A 110 -0.67 -1.43 -9.78
C PHE A 110 -1.43 -1.39 -11.10
N ASP A 111 -2.33 -2.37 -11.26
CA ASP A 111 -3.25 -2.40 -12.40
C ASP A 111 -4.39 -1.42 -12.14
N ALA A 112 -4.60 -0.51 -13.09
CA ALA A 112 -5.70 0.45 -12.97
C ALA A 112 -7.05 -0.27 -13.13
N GLU A 113 -8.03 0.20 -12.37
CA GLU A 113 -9.41 -0.24 -12.58
C GLU A 113 -10.02 0.51 -13.75
N GLU A 114 -11.19 0.08 -14.21
CA GLU A 114 -11.80 0.68 -15.40
C GLU A 114 -12.83 1.77 -15.10
N THR A 115 -13.26 1.90 -13.85
CA THR A 115 -14.34 2.79 -13.46
C THR A 115 -13.91 4.25 -13.35
N ASN A 116 -12.72 4.50 -12.80
CA ASN A 116 -12.23 5.85 -12.56
C ASN A 116 -11.09 6.22 -13.50
N PRO A 117 -10.91 7.52 -13.79
CA PRO A 117 -9.78 7.97 -14.60
C PRO A 117 -8.44 7.54 -13.98
N VAL A 118 -7.47 7.22 -14.83
CA VAL A 118 -6.15 6.76 -14.37
C VAL A 118 -5.48 7.81 -13.49
N GLU A 119 -5.57 9.08 -13.85
CA GLU A 119 -4.96 10.17 -13.08
C GLU A 119 -5.55 10.27 -11.68
N PHE A 120 -6.85 10.02 -11.54
CA PHE A 120 -7.52 10.04 -10.26
C PHE A 120 -7.03 8.90 -9.37
N GLN A 121 -6.88 7.70 -9.94
CA GLN A 121 -6.36 6.54 -9.23
C GLN A 121 -4.92 6.78 -8.80
N GLN A 122 -4.08 7.32 -9.70
CA GLN A 122 -2.70 7.61 -9.40
C GLN A 122 -2.57 8.59 -8.23
N GLN A 123 -3.40 9.64 -8.22
CA GLN A 123 -3.39 10.61 -7.13
C GLN A 123 -3.77 9.97 -5.79
N GLY A 124 -4.78 9.09 -5.78
CA GLY A 124 -5.20 8.42 -4.57
C GLY A 124 -4.14 7.49 -4.01
N TRP A 125 -3.53 6.68 -4.87
CA TRP A 125 -2.47 5.77 -4.44
C TRP A 125 -1.23 6.52 -4.00
N GLN A 126 -0.88 7.62 -4.71
CA GLN A 126 0.25 8.46 -4.31
C GLN A 126 -0.01 9.13 -2.97
N ALA A 127 -1.24 9.57 -2.71
CA ALA A 127 -1.60 10.20 -1.44
C ALA A 127 -1.41 9.24 -0.26
N ILE A 128 -1.78 7.96 -0.44
CA ILE A 128 -1.57 6.94 0.59
C ILE A 128 -0.07 6.71 0.80
N LEU A 129 0.69 6.64 -0.27
CA LEU A 129 2.13 6.45 -0.20
C LEU A 129 2.82 7.64 0.48
N ASP A 130 2.37 8.86 0.16
CA ASP A 130 2.89 10.07 0.81
C ASP A 130 2.57 10.09 2.31
N ASN A 131 1.40 9.60 2.67
CA ASN A 131 1.01 9.48 4.07
C ASN A 131 1.87 8.46 4.79
N PHE A 132 2.19 7.35 4.11
CA PHE A 132 3.13 6.36 4.64
C PHE A 132 4.50 6.97 4.89
N LYS A 133 5.01 7.74 3.92
CA LYS A 133 6.31 8.41 4.05
C LYS A 133 6.32 9.31 5.29
N LYS A 134 5.29 10.12 5.46
CA LYS A 134 5.17 11.01 6.60
C LYS A 134 5.16 10.22 7.91
N TYR A 135 4.39 9.14 7.96
CA TYR A 135 4.30 8.29 9.13
C TYR A 135 5.66 7.66 9.46
N ALA A 136 6.30 7.07 8.46
CA ALA A 136 7.58 6.38 8.66
C ALA A 136 8.67 7.34 9.15
N GLU A 137 8.76 8.53 8.55
CA GLU A 137 9.79 9.51 8.92
C GLU A 137 9.56 10.11 10.29
N THR A 138 8.32 10.10 10.77
CA THR A 138 7.96 10.65 12.08
C THR A 138 8.14 9.63 13.21
N ASN A 139 8.13 8.35 12.91
CA ASN A 139 8.12 7.27 13.90
C ASN A 139 9.40 6.42 13.93
N ILE A 140 10.47 6.89 13.38
CA ILE A 140 11.76 6.16 13.38
C ILE A 140 12.29 6.06 14.80
#